data_684b97bfa3bdb18d7e02fac743314f15
#
_entry.id   684b97bfa3bdb18d7e02fac743314f15
#
_cell.length_a   1.000
_cell.length_b   1.000
_cell.length_c   1.000
_cell.angle_alpha   90.00
_cell.angle_beta   90.00
_cell.angle_gamma   90.00
#
_symmetry.space_group_name_H-M   'P 1'
#
loop_
_entity.id
_entity.type
_entity.pdbx_description
1 polymer ?
#
loop_
_entity_poly.entity_id
_entity_poly.type
_entity_poly.pdbx_seq_one_letter_code
_entity_poly.pdbx_strand_id
1 'polypeptide(L)'
;MDQKIVEDIIKKVIGQLGETATTGEAVCGDNIPVELSGRHVHLSEEDIQELYGAPLTYVKELSQPGQYLCKERVRLIGPSGVIDNVAVLGPARPKSQIEISLTDARILGLKVPVRQSGDVGGTPGIVLASSTGLVGLKEGVMVAARHIHMSPADAKKFGVSDNQRVSVHMDGDRPAVFKDVIVRVHKDFSLAMHIDFDEANSCGLGKGASGRIVGVTQEA
;
A
#
# COMPACT_ATOMS: atom_id res chain seq x y z
N MET A 1 40.03 -38.29 -16.04
CA MET A 1 38.57 -38.01 -16.23
C MET A 1 38.43 -37.57 -17.68
N ASP A 2 37.56 -38.23 -18.44
CA ASP A 2 37.50 -37.99 -19.89
C ASP A 2 36.85 -36.63 -20.13
N GLN A 3 37.55 -35.75 -20.84
CA GLN A 3 37.16 -34.35 -21.11
C GLN A 3 35.82 -34.29 -21.82
N LYS A 4 35.54 -35.30 -22.64
CA LYS A 4 34.25 -35.43 -23.37
C LYS A 4 33.04 -35.67 -22.45
N ILE A 5 33.24 -36.43 -21.37
CA ILE A 5 32.20 -36.69 -20.36
C ILE A 5 31.89 -35.40 -19.58
N VAL A 6 32.91 -34.58 -19.26
CA VAL A 6 32.72 -33.30 -18.58
C VAL A 6 31.96 -32.30 -19.46
N GLU A 7 32.28 -32.23 -20.75
CA GLU A 7 31.58 -31.36 -21.70
C GLU A 7 30.10 -31.77 -21.88
N ASP A 8 29.80 -33.07 -21.94
CA ASP A 8 28.43 -33.57 -22.07
C ASP A 8 27.59 -33.32 -20.81
N ILE A 9 28.22 -33.43 -19.62
CA ILE A 9 27.56 -33.07 -18.34
C ILE A 9 27.28 -31.57 -18.30
N ILE A 10 28.24 -30.72 -18.67
CA ILE A 10 28.07 -29.28 -18.70
C ILE A 10 26.95 -28.88 -19.68
N LYS A 11 26.91 -29.43 -20.89
CA LYS A 11 25.82 -29.18 -21.86
C LYS A 11 24.46 -29.61 -21.33
N LYS A 12 24.39 -30.76 -20.63
CA LYS A 12 23.14 -31.27 -20.07
C LYS A 12 22.64 -30.40 -18.89
N VAL A 13 23.54 -29.92 -18.04
CA VAL A 13 23.23 -29.00 -16.93
C VAL A 13 22.80 -27.63 -17.45
N ILE A 14 23.52 -27.09 -18.46
CA ILE A 14 23.14 -25.80 -19.09
C ILE A 14 21.77 -25.94 -19.79
N GLY A 15 21.49 -27.05 -20.47
CA GLY A 15 20.19 -27.29 -21.09
C GLY A 15 19.05 -27.36 -20.05
N GLN A 16 19.28 -28.03 -18.93
CA GLN A 16 18.29 -28.08 -17.84
C GLN A 16 18.10 -26.75 -17.08
N LEU A 17 19.16 -25.95 -16.96
CA LEU A 17 19.08 -24.59 -16.38
C LEU A 17 18.43 -23.59 -17.34
N GLY A 18 18.54 -23.80 -18.64
CA GLY A 18 17.90 -22.96 -19.67
C GLY A 18 16.38 -23.18 -19.77
N GLU A 19 15.87 -24.34 -19.38
CA GLU A 19 14.42 -24.62 -19.39
C GLU A 19 13.70 -24.15 -18.12
N THR A 20 14.42 -23.84 -17.04
CA THR A 20 13.83 -23.32 -15.79
C THR A 20 13.98 -21.80 -15.61
N ALA A 21 14.71 -21.13 -16.48
CA ALA A 21 14.70 -19.69 -16.57
C ALA A 21 13.68 -19.24 -17.60
N THR A 22 12.39 -19.36 -17.31
CA THR A 22 11.43 -18.41 -17.86
C THR A 22 11.84 -17.05 -17.29
N THR A 23 12.77 -16.42 -17.97
CA THR A 23 12.92 -14.98 -17.93
C THR A 23 11.57 -14.43 -18.35
N GLY A 24 10.72 -14.11 -17.37
CA GLY A 24 9.63 -13.20 -17.63
C GLY A 24 10.30 -12.03 -18.36
N GLU A 25 9.88 -11.80 -19.60
CA GLU A 25 10.31 -10.63 -20.35
C GLU A 25 10.20 -9.46 -19.39
N ALA A 26 11.32 -8.77 -19.14
CA ALA A 26 11.30 -7.54 -18.42
C ALA A 26 10.32 -6.65 -19.19
N VAL A 27 9.11 -6.50 -18.67
CA VAL A 27 8.18 -5.51 -19.15
C VAL A 27 8.90 -4.20 -18.91
N CYS A 28 9.62 -3.73 -19.93
CA CYS A 28 10.22 -2.40 -19.94
C CYS A 28 9.06 -1.42 -20.05
N GLY A 29 8.31 -1.32 -18.95
CA GLY A 29 7.11 -0.52 -18.86
C GLY A 29 7.45 0.89 -18.43
N ASP A 30 6.59 1.79 -18.81
CA ASP A 30 6.59 3.17 -18.36
C ASP A 30 6.67 3.26 -16.82
N ASN A 31 7.20 4.37 -16.35
CA ASN A 31 7.29 4.65 -14.93
C ASN A 31 5.90 4.84 -14.31
N ILE A 32 5.69 4.21 -13.17
CA ILE A 32 4.50 4.37 -12.34
C ILE A 32 4.82 5.39 -11.25
N PRO A 33 4.11 6.52 -11.15
CA PRO A 33 4.29 7.45 -10.04
C PRO A 33 4.13 6.73 -8.70
N VAL A 34 5.00 7.03 -7.72
CA VAL A 34 4.91 6.44 -6.39
C VAL A 34 4.59 7.53 -5.38
N GLU A 35 3.56 7.28 -4.61
CA GLU A 35 3.03 8.20 -3.62
C GLU A 35 3.10 7.61 -2.21
N LEU A 36 3.45 8.47 -1.28
CA LEU A 36 3.43 8.14 0.13
C LEU A 36 1.99 8.14 0.65
N SER A 37 1.50 7.00 1.08
CA SER A 37 0.30 6.87 1.89
C SER A 37 0.68 6.99 3.37
N GLY A 38 0.72 8.22 3.87
CA GLY A 38 1.00 8.50 5.27
C GLY A 38 -0.12 7.99 6.18
N ARG A 39 0.15 7.94 7.49
CA ARG A 39 -0.89 7.56 8.47
C ARG A 39 -2.11 8.45 8.35
N HIS A 40 -3.29 7.84 8.29
CA HIS A 40 -4.56 8.54 8.18
C HIS A 40 -5.73 7.69 8.68
N VAL A 41 -6.87 8.33 8.81
CA VAL A 41 -8.13 7.65 9.15
C VAL A 41 -9.20 7.99 8.12
N HIS A 42 -10.05 7.00 7.83
CA HIS A 42 -11.36 7.18 7.25
C HIS A 42 -12.38 6.93 8.33
N LEU A 43 -13.40 7.75 8.44
CA LEU A 43 -14.41 7.67 9.49
C LEU A 43 -15.78 7.29 8.92
N SER A 44 -16.59 6.60 9.73
CA SER A 44 -18.01 6.47 9.47
C SER A 44 -18.75 7.76 9.81
N GLU A 45 -19.94 7.95 9.27
CA GLU A 45 -20.76 9.13 9.59
C GLU A 45 -21.08 9.18 11.10
N GLU A 46 -21.30 8.04 11.74
CA GLU A 46 -21.55 7.93 13.18
C GLU A 46 -20.33 8.43 13.98
N ASP A 47 -19.15 7.95 13.66
CA ASP A 47 -17.92 8.34 14.36
C ASP A 47 -17.54 9.81 14.09
N ILE A 48 -17.84 10.33 12.89
CA ILE A 48 -17.68 11.76 12.57
C ILE A 48 -18.56 12.60 13.50
N GLN A 49 -19.83 12.21 13.66
CA GLN A 49 -20.76 12.92 14.52
C GLN A 49 -20.33 12.85 15.99
N GLU A 50 -19.84 11.71 16.47
CA GLU A 50 -19.38 11.53 17.85
C GLU A 50 -18.07 12.31 18.11
N LEU A 51 -17.14 12.32 17.16
CA LEU A 51 -15.88 13.03 17.31
C LEU A 51 -16.00 14.56 17.18
N TYR A 52 -16.82 15.04 16.25
CA TYR A 52 -16.81 16.46 15.88
C TYR A 52 -18.16 17.15 16.04
N GLY A 53 -19.27 16.43 16.09
CA GLY A 53 -20.62 17.00 16.15
C GLY A 53 -21.02 17.74 14.86
N ALA A 54 -20.23 17.64 13.80
CA ALA A 54 -20.39 18.35 12.52
C ALA A 54 -19.78 17.56 11.36
N PRO A 55 -20.20 17.79 10.12
CA PRO A 55 -19.59 17.20 8.94
C PRO A 55 -18.11 17.57 8.79
N LEU A 56 -17.34 16.70 8.11
CA LEU A 56 -15.93 16.94 7.79
C LEU A 56 -15.76 18.13 6.84
N THR A 57 -14.74 18.92 7.09
CA THR A 57 -14.41 20.13 6.30
C THR A 57 -13.39 19.75 5.21
N TYR A 58 -13.78 19.89 3.95
CA TYR A 58 -12.90 19.70 2.80
C TYR A 58 -11.75 20.71 2.79
N VAL A 59 -10.54 20.23 2.49
CA VAL A 59 -9.35 21.09 2.32
C VAL A 59 -8.83 21.02 0.88
N LYS A 60 -8.53 19.80 0.39
CA LYS A 60 -8.02 19.59 -0.97
C LYS A 60 -8.28 18.17 -1.44
N GLU A 61 -8.43 18.01 -2.75
CA GLU A 61 -8.48 16.73 -3.43
C GLU A 61 -7.15 15.99 -3.27
N LEU A 62 -7.21 14.67 -3.22
CA LEU A 62 -6.05 13.77 -3.28
C LEU A 62 -5.83 13.31 -4.73
N SER A 63 -4.74 12.60 -4.97
CA SER A 63 -4.41 12.05 -6.28
C SER A 63 -5.45 11.05 -6.80
N GLN A 64 -6.11 10.34 -5.89
CA GLN A 64 -7.20 9.44 -6.25
C GLN A 64 -8.53 10.21 -6.26
N PRO A 65 -9.21 10.26 -7.41
CA PRO A 65 -10.45 11.02 -7.57
C PRO A 65 -11.52 10.64 -6.54
N GLY A 66 -12.20 11.66 -6.03
CA GLY A 66 -13.26 11.48 -5.03
C GLY A 66 -12.76 11.28 -3.60
N GLN A 67 -11.46 11.27 -3.37
CA GLN A 67 -10.88 11.29 -2.03
C GLN A 67 -10.27 12.67 -1.73
N TYR A 68 -10.41 13.13 -0.52
CA TYR A 68 -9.94 14.46 -0.12
C TYR A 68 -9.41 14.49 1.30
N LEU A 69 -8.44 15.39 1.54
CA LEU A 69 -7.95 15.71 2.87
C LEU A 69 -8.97 16.61 3.57
N CYS A 70 -9.27 16.27 4.83
CA CYS A 70 -10.11 17.08 5.70
C CYS A 70 -9.27 17.99 6.60
N LYS A 71 -9.89 19.06 7.12
CA LYS A 71 -9.28 19.95 8.11
C LYS A 71 -9.10 19.25 9.46
N GLU A 72 -10.02 18.39 9.79
CA GLU A 72 -10.09 17.67 11.07
C GLU A 72 -8.87 16.77 11.24
N ARG A 73 -8.49 16.57 12.50
CA ARG A 73 -7.40 15.70 12.93
C ARG A 73 -7.85 14.88 14.11
N VAL A 74 -7.30 13.68 14.22
CA VAL A 74 -7.52 12.81 15.38
C VAL A 74 -6.20 12.47 16.05
N ARG A 75 -6.31 12.14 17.32
CA ARG A 75 -5.30 11.47 18.12
C ARG A 75 -5.65 9.97 18.15
N LEU A 76 -4.66 9.11 17.89
CA LEU A 76 -4.76 7.67 18.08
C LEU A 76 -4.22 7.32 19.46
N ILE A 77 -4.99 6.62 20.27
CA ILE A 77 -4.61 6.21 21.62
C ILE A 77 -4.61 4.68 21.65
N GLY A 78 -3.43 4.10 21.66
CA GLY A 78 -3.20 2.66 21.79
C GLY A 78 -2.81 2.25 23.20
N PRO A 79 -2.63 0.95 23.46
CA PRO A 79 -2.29 0.42 24.79
C PRO A 79 -0.95 0.93 25.35
N SER A 80 0.02 1.24 24.50
CA SER A 80 1.38 1.62 24.91
C SER A 80 1.78 3.04 24.54
N GLY A 81 0.98 3.73 23.72
CA GLY A 81 1.36 5.04 23.24
C GLY A 81 0.27 5.77 22.49
N VAL A 82 0.61 6.98 22.09
CA VAL A 82 -0.30 7.91 21.42
C VAL A 82 0.36 8.48 20.19
N ILE A 83 -0.40 8.68 19.13
CA ILE A 83 0.01 9.40 17.92
C ILE A 83 -0.94 10.55 17.68
N ASP A 84 -0.40 11.77 17.68
CA ASP A 84 -1.15 12.99 17.51
C ASP A 84 -1.24 13.43 16.05
N ASN A 85 -2.21 14.33 15.78
CA ASN A 85 -2.34 15.05 14.52
C ASN A 85 -2.49 14.14 13.29
N VAL A 86 -3.20 13.03 13.43
CA VAL A 86 -3.43 12.10 12.33
C VAL A 86 -4.49 12.67 11.38
N ALA A 87 -4.22 12.62 10.09
CA ALA A 87 -5.09 13.15 9.06
C ALA A 87 -6.41 12.37 8.95
N VAL A 88 -7.50 13.10 8.74
CA VAL A 88 -8.78 12.53 8.38
C VAL A 88 -8.97 12.70 6.87
N LEU A 89 -9.33 11.61 6.19
CA LEU A 89 -9.62 11.60 4.76
C LEU A 89 -11.11 11.32 4.53
N GLY A 90 -11.69 12.12 3.67
CA GLY A 90 -13.06 11.94 3.18
C GLY A 90 -13.11 11.27 1.80
N PRO A 91 -14.31 10.87 1.39
CA PRO A 91 -15.58 10.96 2.10
C PRO A 91 -15.70 9.93 3.24
N ALA A 92 -16.79 10.04 4.02
CA ALA A 92 -17.14 9.05 5.04
C ALA A 92 -17.28 7.65 4.44
N ARG A 93 -16.96 6.63 5.23
CA ARG A 93 -17.04 5.22 4.84
C ARG A 93 -18.08 4.47 5.67
N PRO A 94 -18.55 3.30 5.22
CA PRO A 94 -19.50 2.49 6.01
C PRO A 94 -18.94 2.06 7.38
N LYS A 95 -17.62 1.91 7.51
CA LYS A 95 -16.90 1.60 8.74
C LYS A 95 -15.66 2.46 8.85
N SER A 96 -15.32 2.88 10.06
CA SER A 96 -14.07 3.58 10.32
C SER A 96 -12.87 2.67 10.14
N GLN A 97 -11.80 3.23 9.57
CA GLN A 97 -10.58 2.53 9.21
C GLN A 97 -9.37 3.42 9.50
N ILE A 98 -8.37 2.84 10.11
CA ILE A 98 -7.11 3.50 10.47
C ILE A 98 -5.98 2.81 9.73
N GLU A 99 -5.33 3.52 8.83
CA GLU A 99 -4.16 3.05 8.09
C GLU A 99 -2.90 3.65 8.70
N ILE A 100 -2.01 2.78 9.17
CA ILE A 100 -0.76 3.13 9.84
C ILE A 100 0.37 2.24 9.34
N SER A 101 1.62 2.63 9.61
CA SER A 101 2.77 1.76 9.35
C SER A 101 3.01 0.75 10.49
N LEU A 102 3.88 -0.24 10.26
CA LEU A 102 4.29 -1.19 11.32
C LEU A 102 5.05 -0.48 12.46
N THR A 103 5.81 0.58 12.14
CA THR A 103 6.46 1.42 13.13
C THR A 103 5.44 2.14 14.02
N ASP A 104 4.39 2.71 13.43
CA ASP A 104 3.29 3.32 14.18
C ASP A 104 2.57 2.31 15.07
N ALA A 105 2.32 1.10 14.55
CA ALA A 105 1.71 0.02 15.31
C ALA A 105 2.53 -0.34 16.56
N ARG A 106 3.86 -0.35 16.47
CA ARG A 106 4.74 -0.57 17.63
C ARG A 106 4.63 0.56 18.65
N ILE A 107 4.61 1.81 18.20
CA ILE A 107 4.42 2.98 19.08
C ILE A 107 3.10 2.86 19.85
N LEU A 108 2.04 2.47 19.16
CA LEU A 108 0.70 2.31 19.77
C LEU A 108 0.59 1.03 20.64
N GLY A 109 1.54 0.09 20.54
CA GLY A 109 1.47 -1.19 21.25
C GLY A 109 0.47 -2.17 20.64
N LEU A 110 0.23 -2.09 19.34
CA LEU A 110 -0.73 -2.91 18.61
C LEU A 110 -0.02 -3.95 17.73
N LYS A 111 -0.61 -5.13 17.63
CA LYS A 111 -0.25 -6.13 16.62
C LYS A 111 -1.25 -6.01 15.47
N VAL A 112 -0.82 -5.38 14.39
CA VAL A 112 -1.68 -4.98 13.28
C VAL A 112 -1.43 -5.85 12.05
N PRO A 113 -2.46 -6.40 11.39
CA PRO A 113 -2.29 -7.14 10.15
C PRO A 113 -2.10 -6.21 8.95
N VAL A 114 -1.42 -6.72 7.92
CA VAL A 114 -1.43 -6.11 6.58
C VAL A 114 -2.70 -6.56 5.86
N ARG A 115 -3.49 -5.60 5.38
CA ARG A 115 -4.79 -5.82 4.72
C ARG A 115 -4.97 -4.91 3.52
N GLN A 116 -5.83 -5.29 2.60
CA GLN A 116 -6.31 -4.33 1.61
C GLN A 116 -7.21 -3.28 2.29
N SER A 117 -7.10 -2.02 1.86
CA SER A 117 -7.98 -0.95 2.33
C SER A 117 -9.45 -1.33 2.13
N GLY A 118 -10.24 -1.24 3.21
CA GLY A 118 -11.63 -1.69 3.27
C GLY A 118 -11.85 -3.03 3.99
N ASP A 119 -10.83 -3.88 4.11
CA ASP A 119 -10.91 -5.16 4.81
C ASP A 119 -10.61 -4.98 6.31
N VAL A 120 -11.59 -4.46 7.06
CA VAL A 120 -11.46 -4.12 8.49
C VAL A 120 -11.80 -5.27 9.43
N GLY A 121 -12.40 -6.35 8.94
CA GLY A 121 -12.91 -7.44 9.78
C GLY A 121 -11.82 -8.16 10.57
N GLY A 122 -11.98 -8.25 11.89
CA GLY A 122 -11.06 -8.93 12.79
C GLY A 122 -9.71 -8.23 12.99
N THR A 123 -9.56 -7.00 12.55
CA THR A 123 -8.39 -6.17 12.85
C THR A 123 -8.47 -5.58 14.26
N PRO A 124 -7.38 -5.16 14.89
CA PRO A 124 -7.45 -4.57 16.23
C PRO A 124 -8.24 -3.27 16.25
N GLY A 125 -8.81 -2.98 17.41
CA GLY A 125 -9.44 -1.72 17.74
C GLY A 125 -8.47 -0.68 18.29
N ILE A 126 -8.95 0.55 18.44
CA ILE A 126 -8.19 1.68 18.99
C ILE A 126 -9.14 2.75 19.51
N VAL A 127 -8.65 3.65 20.36
CA VAL A 127 -9.40 4.84 20.73
C VAL A 127 -8.98 6.03 19.89
N LEU A 128 -9.96 6.71 19.31
CA LEU A 128 -9.79 7.97 18.59
C LEU A 128 -10.24 9.12 19.48
N ALA A 129 -9.48 10.19 19.53
CA ALA A 129 -9.85 11.41 20.22
C ALA A 129 -9.69 12.62 19.32
N SER A 130 -10.65 13.54 19.39
CA SER A 130 -10.60 14.87 18.81
C SER A 130 -10.49 15.93 19.90
N SER A 131 -10.69 17.20 19.57
CA SER A 131 -10.83 18.28 20.59
C SER A 131 -12.17 18.24 21.30
N THR A 132 -13.18 17.57 20.77
CA THR A 132 -14.59 17.60 21.22
C THR A 132 -15.19 16.25 21.53
N GLY A 133 -14.61 15.15 21.03
CA GLY A 133 -15.19 13.82 21.18
C GLY A 133 -14.14 12.70 21.30
N LEU A 134 -14.62 11.53 21.67
CA LEU A 134 -13.80 10.33 21.87
C LEU A 134 -14.60 9.11 21.42
N VAL A 135 -14.00 8.28 20.55
CA VAL A 135 -14.62 7.06 20.01
C VAL A 135 -13.71 5.86 20.26
N GLY A 136 -14.28 4.79 20.79
CA GLY A 136 -13.61 3.51 20.95
C GLY A 136 -13.99 2.53 19.85
N LEU A 137 -13.10 2.27 18.90
CA LEU A 137 -13.30 1.30 17.84
C LEU A 137 -12.95 -0.11 18.32
N LYS A 138 -13.80 -1.09 18.03
CA LYS A 138 -13.54 -2.51 18.30
C LYS A 138 -12.61 -3.15 17.27
N GLU A 139 -12.66 -2.66 16.05
CA GLU A 139 -11.84 -3.09 14.89
C GLU A 139 -11.56 -1.89 13.98
N GLY A 140 -10.65 -2.01 13.02
CA GLY A 140 -10.43 -0.98 12.01
C GLY A 140 -8.97 -0.59 11.80
N VAL A 141 -8.03 -1.02 12.67
CA VAL A 141 -6.61 -0.66 12.52
C VAL A 141 -5.88 -1.66 11.65
N MET A 142 -5.23 -1.17 10.59
CA MET A 142 -4.49 -2.00 9.64
C MET A 142 -3.24 -1.30 9.11
N VAL A 143 -2.32 -2.08 8.59
CA VAL A 143 -1.32 -1.62 7.64
C VAL A 143 -1.89 -1.87 6.25
N ALA A 144 -2.04 -0.82 5.46
CA ALA A 144 -2.52 -0.97 4.10
C ALA A 144 -1.50 -1.73 3.25
N ALA A 145 -1.93 -2.80 2.60
CA ALA A 145 -1.08 -3.51 1.65
C ALA A 145 -0.68 -2.54 0.52
N ARG A 146 0.60 -2.52 0.17
CA ARG A 146 1.09 -1.73 -0.96
C ARG A 146 0.38 -2.12 -2.25
N HIS A 147 -0.03 -1.14 -3.02
CA HIS A 147 -0.86 -1.38 -4.19
C HIS A 147 -0.65 -0.32 -5.27
N ILE A 148 -1.07 -0.65 -6.49
CA ILE A 148 -1.08 0.27 -7.61
C ILE A 148 -2.52 0.49 -8.03
N HIS A 149 -2.98 1.73 -8.02
CA HIS A 149 -4.22 2.11 -8.67
C HIS A 149 -3.99 2.27 -10.16
N MET A 150 -4.87 1.69 -10.97
CA MET A 150 -4.84 1.77 -12.44
C MET A 150 -6.23 1.93 -13.01
N SER A 151 -6.34 2.70 -14.09
CA SER A 151 -7.51 2.63 -14.97
C SER A 151 -7.47 1.33 -15.79
N PRO A 152 -8.58 0.89 -16.41
CA PRO A 152 -8.56 -0.25 -17.34
C PRO A 152 -7.60 -0.04 -18.53
N ALA A 153 -7.39 1.20 -18.95
CA ALA A 153 -6.45 1.53 -20.01
C ALA A 153 -4.99 1.34 -19.55
N ASP A 154 -4.67 1.76 -18.33
CA ASP A 154 -3.35 1.54 -17.74
C ASP A 154 -3.08 0.04 -17.55
N ALA A 155 -4.02 -0.71 -16.98
CA ALA A 155 -3.88 -2.15 -16.77
C ALA A 155 -3.58 -2.88 -18.10
N LYS A 156 -4.28 -2.51 -19.18
CA LYS A 156 -4.01 -3.02 -20.53
C LYS A 156 -2.61 -2.64 -21.02
N LYS A 157 -2.19 -1.38 -20.80
CA LYS A 157 -0.87 -0.87 -21.20
C LYS A 157 0.26 -1.61 -20.49
N PHE A 158 0.11 -1.87 -19.19
CA PHE A 158 1.09 -2.57 -18.37
C PHE A 158 0.98 -4.11 -18.47
N GLY A 159 -0.03 -4.65 -19.17
CA GLY A 159 -0.23 -6.10 -19.32
C GLY A 159 -0.57 -6.80 -18.01
N VAL A 160 -1.32 -6.13 -17.12
CA VAL A 160 -1.70 -6.63 -15.80
C VAL A 160 -3.21 -6.62 -15.62
N SER A 161 -3.69 -7.37 -14.61
CA SER A 161 -5.11 -7.52 -14.30
C SER A 161 -5.44 -7.06 -12.88
N ASP A 162 -6.72 -6.82 -12.62
CA ASP A 162 -7.19 -6.51 -11.26
C ASP A 162 -6.86 -7.64 -10.28
N ASN A 163 -6.44 -7.26 -9.06
CA ASN A 163 -5.96 -8.14 -7.99
C ASN A 163 -4.67 -8.94 -8.32
N GLN A 164 -4.06 -8.73 -9.47
CA GLN A 164 -2.79 -9.36 -9.79
C GLN A 164 -1.68 -8.84 -8.87
N ARG A 165 -0.77 -9.73 -8.45
CA ARG A 165 0.40 -9.36 -7.64
C ARG A 165 1.61 -9.20 -8.54
N VAL A 166 2.31 -8.09 -8.38
CA VAL A 166 3.49 -7.74 -9.18
C VAL A 166 4.68 -7.41 -8.29
N SER A 167 5.87 -7.49 -8.87
CA SER A 167 7.10 -6.96 -8.28
C SER A 167 7.42 -5.62 -8.91
N VAL A 168 7.68 -4.61 -8.09
CA VAL A 168 7.99 -3.25 -8.53
C VAL A 168 9.38 -2.86 -8.08
N HIS A 169 10.23 -2.49 -9.04
CA HIS A 169 11.54 -1.91 -8.78
C HIS A 169 11.39 -0.41 -8.52
N MET A 170 11.95 0.04 -7.43
CA MET A 170 12.03 1.44 -7.02
C MET A 170 13.42 1.97 -7.32
N ASP A 171 13.51 3.04 -8.10
CA ASP A 171 14.75 3.79 -8.31
C ASP A 171 14.95 4.81 -7.17
N GLY A 172 16.18 5.18 -6.87
CA GLY A 172 16.50 6.18 -5.85
C GLY A 172 17.82 5.90 -5.15
N ASP A 173 18.09 6.62 -4.08
CA ASP A 173 19.34 6.49 -3.30
C ASP A 173 19.46 5.14 -2.59
N ARG A 174 18.34 4.45 -2.39
CA ARG A 174 18.27 3.11 -1.80
C ARG A 174 17.39 2.21 -2.67
N PRO A 175 17.86 1.78 -3.85
CA PRO A 175 17.05 0.97 -4.76
C PRO A 175 16.51 -0.29 -4.08
N ALA A 176 15.24 -0.61 -4.34
CA ALA A 176 14.58 -1.76 -3.75
C ALA A 176 13.62 -2.42 -4.75
N VAL A 177 13.30 -3.68 -4.53
CA VAL A 177 12.21 -4.36 -5.24
C VAL A 177 11.13 -4.74 -4.22
N PHE A 178 9.98 -4.12 -4.35
CA PHE A 178 8.81 -4.51 -3.57
C PHE A 178 8.06 -5.62 -4.29
N LYS A 179 7.95 -6.78 -3.63
CA LYS A 179 7.14 -7.92 -4.09
C LYS A 179 5.70 -7.80 -3.57
N ASP A 180 4.79 -8.59 -4.13
CA ASP A 180 3.39 -8.66 -3.70
C ASP A 180 2.65 -7.30 -3.70
N VAL A 181 3.00 -6.45 -4.65
CA VAL A 181 2.27 -5.21 -4.90
C VAL A 181 0.97 -5.55 -5.60
N ILE A 182 -0.16 -5.18 -5.01
CA ILE A 182 -1.49 -5.53 -5.52
C ILE A 182 -1.91 -4.51 -6.59
N VAL A 183 -2.23 -4.97 -7.78
CA VAL A 183 -2.84 -4.13 -8.83
C VAL A 183 -4.34 -3.99 -8.53
N ARG A 184 -4.84 -2.76 -8.49
CA ARG A 184 -6.25 -2.44 -8.30
C ARG A 184 -6.75 -1.66 -9.51
N VAL A 185 -7.70 -2.23 -10.23
CA VAL A 185 -8.22 -1.63 -11.47
C VAL A 185 -9.64 -1.12 -11.28
N HIS A 186 -9.84 0.17 -11.51
CA HIS A 186 -11.15 0.78 -11.53
C HIS A 186 -11.19 1.94 -12.52
N LYS A 187 -12.35 2.18 -13.15
CA LYS A 187 -12.50 3.24 -14.18
C LYS A 187 -12.16 4.65 -13.69
N ASP A 188 -12.35 4.90 -12.40
CA ASP A 188 -12.15 6.20 -11.77
C ASP A 188 -10.77 6.32 -11.10
N PHE A 189 -9.91 5.31 -11.18
CA PHE A 189 -8.58 5.38 -10.60
C PHE A 189 -7.59 6.11 -11.51
N SER A 190 -6.71 6.88 -10.87
CA SER A 190 -5.52 7.45 -11.49
C SER A 190 -4.30 6.58 -11.22
N LEU A 191 -3.40 6.47 -12.21
CA LEU A 191 -2.20 5.65 -12.09
C LEU A 191 -1.29 6.16 -10.98
N ALA A 192 -1.16 5.41 -9.90
CA ALA A 192 -0.20 5.66 -8.82
C ALA A 192 0.00 4.39 -7.98
N MET A 193 1.24 4.15 -7.54
CA MET A 193 1.56 3.17 -6.51
C MET A 193 1.57 3.85 -5.15
N HIS A 194 0.95 3.22 -4.17
CA HIS A 194 0.88 3.70 -2.79
C HIS A 194 1.67 2.79 -1.86
N ILE A 195 2.55 3.39 -1.08
CA ILE A 195 3.38 2.73 -0.06
C ILE A 195 3.34 3.53 1.25
N ASP A 196 3.55 2.85 2.37
CA ASP A 196 3.56 3.49 3.68
C ASP A 196 4.90 4.19 4.02
N PHE A 197 4.99 4.80 5.22
CA PHE A 197 6.21 5.48 5.67
C PHE A 197 7.40 4.54 5.85
N ASP A 198 7.19 3.32 6.32
CA ASP A 198 8.28 2.35 6.54
C ASP A 198 8.85 1.89 5.19
N GLU A 199 7.99 1.63 4.24
CA GLU A 199 8.35 1.27 2.87
C GLU A 199 9.05 2.43 2.14
N ALA A 200 8.51 3.64 2.25
CA ALA A 200 9.09 4.85 1.69
C ALA A 200 10.51 5.11 2.24
N ASN A 201 10.69 4.97 3.56
CA ASN A 201 12.00 5.12 4.19
C ASN A 201 12.97 4.02 3.75
N SER A 202 12.48 2.79 3.54
CA SER A 202 13.33 1.66 3.13
C SER A 202 13.96 1.85 1.76
N CYS A 203 13.26 2.50 0.82
CA CYS A 203 13.75 2.78 -0.53
C CYS A 203 14.26 4.22 -0.71
N GLY A 204 14.23 5.05 0.34
CA GLY A 204 14.65 6.46 0.24
C GLY A 204 13.75 7.26 -0.72
N LEU A 205 12.43 7.09 -0.61
CA LEU A 205 11.45 7.73 -1.49
C LEU A 205 11.64 9.26 -1.53
N GLY A 206 12.00 9.76 -2.70
CA GLY A 206 12.16 11.19 -2.97
C GLY A 206 10.93 11.80 -3.65
N LYS A 207 10.95 13.12 -3.80
CA LYS A 207 9.90 13.85 -4.55
C LYS A 207 9.93 13.44 -6.01
N GLY A 208 8.78 13.05 -6.56
CA GLY A 208 8.65 12.61 -7.96
C GLY A 208 9.20 11.20 -8.22
N ALA A 209 9.34 10.40 -7.17
CA ALA A 209 9.77 9.00 -7.30
C ALA A 209 8.81 8.20 -8.19
N SER A 210 9.39 7.23 -8.87
CA SER A 210 8.65 6.29 -9.72
C SER A 210 9.14 4.87 -9.52
N GLY A 211 8.29 3.92 -9.88
CA GLY A 211 8.60 2.51 -9.89
C GLY A 211 8.32 1.87 -11.25
N ARG A 212 8.90 0.70 -11.49
CA ARG A 212 8.70 -0.08 -12.72
C ARG A 212 8.31 -1.51 -12.36
N ILE A 213 7.29 -2.05 -13.01
CA ILE A 213 6.95 -3.47 -12.87
C ILE A 213 8.09 -4.28 -13.50
N VAL A 214 8.68 -5.19 -12.70
CA VAL A 214 9.81 -6.05 -13.12
C VAL A 214 9.46 -7.53 -13.10
N GLY A 215 8.26 -7.88 -12.72
CA GLY A 215 7.78 -9.26 -12.74
C GLY A 215 6.38 -9.40 -12.17
N VAL A 216 5.76 -10.53 -12.49
CA VAL A 216 4.49 -10.97 -11.89
C VAL A 216 4.83 -11.96 -10.80
N THR A 217 4.27 -11.77 -9.60
CA THR A 217 4.39 -12.75 -8.53
C THR A 217 3.46 -13.92 -8.86
N GLN A 218 4.00 -15.09 -9.13
CA GLN A 218 3.19 -16.30 -9.24
C GLN A 218 2.70 -16.67 -7.85
N GLU A 219 1.41 -16.99 -7.73
CA GLU A 219 0.89 -17.59 -6.51
C GLU A 219 1.61 -18.93 -6.27
N ALA A 220 2.13 -19.10 -5.05
CA ALA A 220 2.80 -20.32 -4.63
C ALA A 220 1.78 -21.40 -4.26
#